data_c37f79a483aa554b02b1f07660fe556f
#
_entry.id   c37f79a483aa554b02b1f07660fe556f
#
_cell.length_a   1.000
_cell.length_b   1.000
_cell.length_c   1.000
_cell.angle_alpha   90.00
_cell.angle_beta   90.00
_cell.angle_gamma   90.00
#
_symmetry.space_group_name_H-M   'P 1'
#
loop_
_entity.id
_entity.type
_entity.pdbx_description
1 polymer ?
#
loop_
_entity_poly.entity_id
_entity_poly.type
_entity_poly.pdbx_seq_one_letter_code
_entity_poly.pdbx_strand_id
1 'polypeptide(L)'
;MILFDKRGSGLSDPVRQVPTLETRMDDVRAVMDAARSERAVLWAGHEGSRLAVLFAATYPERTNALVLYDPTARGLWAPDYPWATTDEEWLRELRDIRERWGDRDYLTERARWMSPSLAEDDAFIDWFVWYMRRSASPAEAVSFYRMAMEGDVREVLSAVRAPTLLLHRPAKREEAGYVADRIAGARLIEIGGLRDWFSWADPQRNAILLRETERFVSGVGAVPEPDRVLATILFTDIVGSTERAAAIGDPAWRGLIERHHAAVRGELARFRGVELDTSGDGFFASFDGPGRAIACAWAIRESVRTLGLEIRVGLHTGECERLDGKLGGIAVPTGARVAAAAGPGEVLVSSTVKDLVAGSGIEFEDRGVHGLKGIPGTWQLYAAIDA
;
A
#
# COMPACT_ATOMS: atom_id res chain seq x y z
N MET A 1 -12.93 11.95 -17.35
CA MET A 1 -11.62 11.88 -16.68
C MET A 1 -11.76 12.58 -15.34
N ILE A 2 -11.25 11.94 -14.27
CA ILE A 2 -11.24 12.47 -12.90
C ILE A 2 -9.78 12.76 -12.55
N LEU A 3 -9.50 14.01 -12.19
CA LEU A 3 -8.19 14.45 -11.71
C LEU A 3 -8.37 15.07 -10.33
N PHE A 4 -7.42 14.82 -9.44
CA PHE A 4 -7.42 15.41 -8.11
C PHE A 4 -5.98 15.61 -7.60
N ASP A 5 -5.79 16.59 -6.76
CA ASP A 5 -4.53 16.80 -6.06
C ASP A 5 -4.45 15.84 -4.85
N LYS A 6 -3.32 15.19 -4.69
CA LYS A 6 -3.08 14.33 -3.52
C LYS A 6 -3.19 15.16 -2.25
N ARG A 7 -3.71 14.56 -1.18
CA ARG A 7 -3.76 15.26 0.12
C ARG A 7 -2.37 15.79 0.50
N GLY A 8 -2.32 17.02 0.99
CA GLY A 8 -1.07 17.72 1.30
C GLY A 8 -0.34 18.29 0.08
N SER A 9 -0.95 18.34 -1.10
CA SER A 9 -0.35 18.94 -2.29
C SER A 9 -1.37 19.75 -3.11
N GLY A 10 -0.90 20.67 -3.92
CA GLY A 10 -1.70 21.51 -4.82
C GLY A 10 -2.79 22.28 -4.08
N LEU A 11 -4.05 22.09 -4.48
CA LEU A 11 -5.22 22.73 -3.88
C LEU A 11 -5.87 21.89 -2.75
N SER A 12 -5.34 20.68 -2.48
CA SER A 12 -5.82 19.87 -1.35
C SER A 12 -5.33 20.41 -0.02
N ASP A 13 -6.10 20.14 1.05
CA ASP A 13 -5.76 20.60 2.39
C ASP A 13 -4.38 20.09 2.85
N PRO A 14 -3.59 20.94 3.52
CA PRO A 14 -2.29 20.56 4.07
C PRO A 14 -2.44 19.47 5.13
N VAL A 15 -1.46 18.58 5.23
CA VAL A 15 -1.43 17.49 6.20
C VAL A 15 -0.27 17.64 7.17
N ARG A 16 -0.48 17.20 8.42
CA ARG A 16 0.56 17.24 9.47
C ARG A 16 1.52 16.06 9.40
N GLN A 17 1.07 14.94 8.83
CA GLN A 17 1.83 13.70 8.74
C GLN A 17 1.80 13.18 7.31
N VAL A 18 2.85 12.46 6.91
CA VAL A 18 2.91 11.80 5.62
C VAL A 18 1.79 10.75 5.53
N PRO A 19 0.88 10.85 4.55
CA PRO A 19 -0.21 9.87 4.41
C PRO A 19 0.34 8.53 3.95
N THR A 20 -0.09 7.44 4.60
CA THR A 20 0.23 6.07 4.19
C THR A 20 -0.39 5.74 2.83
N LEU A 21 0.08 4.67 2.16
CA LEU A 21 -0.56 4.16 0.94
C LEU A 21 -2.04 3.83 1.19
N GLU A 22 -2.39 3.28 2.35
CA GLU A 22 -3.76 2.98 2.75
C GLU A 22 -4.63 4.24 2.84
N THR A 23 -4.15 5.28 3.50
CA THR A 23 -4.86 6.58 3.56
C THR A 23 -5.08 7.17 2.16
N ARG A 24 -4.09 7.03 1.29
CA ARG A 24 -4.17 7.49 -0.11
C ARG A 24 -5.14 6.64 -0.94
N MET A 25 -5.28 5.34 -0.67
CA MET A 25 -6.33 4.51 -1.27
C MET A 25 -7.73 4.98 -0.87
N ASP A 26 -7.92 5.35 0.40
CA ASP A 26 -9.18 5.95 0.85
C ASP A 26 -9.50 7.26 0.12
N ASP A 27 -8.49 8.09 -0.18
CA ASP A 27 -8.67 9.29 -0.99
C ASP A 27 -9.15 8.97 -2.41
N VAL A 28 -8.53 7.99 -3.07
CA VAL A 28 -8.97 7.54 -4.41
C VAL A 28 -10.42 7.07 -4.35
N ARG A 29 -10.77 6.28 -3.35
CA ARG A 29 -12.14 5.79 -3.17
C ARG A 29 -13.12 6.93 -2.94
N ALA A 30 -12.80 7.87 -2.04
CA ALA A 30 -13.64 9.03 -1.75
C ALA A 30 -13.88 9.92 -2.99
N VAL A 31 -12.83 10.13 -3.80
CA VAL A 31 -12.92 10.88 -5.05
C VAL A 31 -13.80 10.14 -6.07
N MET A 32 -13.64 8.83 -6.22
CA MET A 32 -14.49 8.02 -7.10
C MET A 32 -15.95 8.08 -6.65
N ASP A 33 -16.22 7.97 -5.35
CA ASP A 33 -17.58 8.01 -4.79
C ASP A 33 -18.22 9.39 -5.01
N ALA A 34 -17.47 10.48 -4.76
CA ALA A 34 -17.93 11.85 -5.01
C ALA A 34 -18.23 12.09 -6.50
N ALA A 35 -17.43 11.49 -7.39
CA ALA A 35 -17.65 11.55 -8.84
C ALA A 35 -18.73 10.54 -9.32
N ARG A 36 -19.34 9.75 -8.44
CA ARG A 36 -20.27 8.67 -8.76
C ARG A 36 -19.70 7.66 -9.76
N SER A 37 -18.39 7.39 -9.66
CA SER A 37 -17.69 6.42 -10.50
C SER A 37 -17.62 5.09 -9.76
N GLU A 38 -18.45 4.14 -10.15
CA GLU A 38 -18.43 2.79 -9.56
C GLU A 38 -17.13 2.06 -9.88
N ARG A 39 -16.63 2.21 -11.10
CA ARG A 39 -15.39 1.60 -11.59
C ARG A 39 -14.61 2.60 -12.44
N ALA A 40 -13.29 2.49 -12.42
CA ALA A 40 -12.41 3.37 -13.19
C ALA A 40 -11.26 2.61 -13.86
N VAL A 41 -10.74 3.17 -14.94
CA VAL A 41 -9.38 2.91 -15.39
C VAL A 41 -8.46 3.82 -14.57
N LEU A 42 -7.50 3.24 -13.88
CA LEU A 42 -6.51 4.00 -13.11
C LEU A 42 -5.29 4.26 -14.00
N TRP A 43 -5.02 5.54 -14.27
CA TRP A 43 -3.80 5.97 -14.91
C TRP A 43 -2.85 6.54 -13.88
N ALA A 44 -1.64 5.99 -13.77
CA ALA A 44 -0.66 6.43 -12.78
C ALA A 44 0.75 6.40 -13.35
N GLY A 45 1.57 7.37 -12.96
CA GLY A 45 2.99 7.41 -13.31
C GLY A 45 3.90 7.31 -12.09
N HIS A 46 5.09 6.77 -12.30
CA HIS A 46 6.19 6.75 -11.34
C HIS A 46 5.76 6.15 -9.97
N GLU A 47 5.98 6.88 -8.88
CA GLU A 47 5.58 6.44 -7.53
C GLU A 47 4.07 6.26 -7.36
N GLY A 48 3.26 6.93 -8.19
CA GLY A 48 1.81 6.75 -8.19
C GLY A 48 1.37 5.36 -8.62
N SER A 49 2.22 4.63 -9.36
CA SER A 49 1.96 3.25 -9.78
C SER A 49 1.78 2.31 -8.59
N ARG A 50 2.50 2.52 -7.49
CA ARG A 50 2.35 1.71 -6.27
C ARG A 50 0.97 1.85 -5.63
N LEU A 51 0.47 3.08 -5.59
CA LEU A 51 -0.90 3.34 -5.12
C LEU A 51 -1.94 2.67 -6.02
N ALA A 52 -1.78 2.79 -7.34
CA ALA A 52 -2.70 2.20 -8.31
C ALA A 52 -2.69 0.66 -8.25
N VAL A 53 -1.51 0.04 -8.11
CA VAL A 53 -1.33 -1.40 -7.91
C VAL A 53 -2.03 -1.86 -6.64
N LEU A 54 -1.76 -1.19 -5.52
CA LEU A 54 -2.37 -1.55 -4.24
C LEU A 54 -3.89 -1.40 -4.28
N PHE A 55 -4.39 -0.30 -4.87
CA PHE A 55 -5.83 -0.08 -5.04
C PHE A 55 -6.48 -1.16 -5.90
N ALA A 56 -5.89 -1.50 -7.05
CA ALA A 56 -6.42 -2.51 -7.96
C ALA A 56 -6.43 -3.92 -7.36
N ALA A 57 -5.44 -4.25 -6.53
CA ALA A 57 -5.39 -5.53 -5.81
C ALA A 57 -6.42 -5.59 -4.67
N THR A 58 -6.64 -4.47 -3.97
CA THR A 58 -7.57 -4.39 -2.83
C THR A 58 -9.03 -4.22 -3.27
N TYR A 59 -9.26 -3.41 -4.31
CA TYR A 59 -10.59 -3.11 -4.85
C TYR A 59 -10.71 -3.51 -6.34
N PRO A 60 -10.54 -4.78 -6.67
CA PRO A 60 -10.58 -5.23 -8.08
C PRO A 60 -11.94 -4.98 -8.72
N GLU A 61 -13.04 -4.99 -7.95
CA GLU A 61 -14.39 -4.64 -8.41
C GLU A 61 -14.53 -3.14 -8.76
N ARG A 62 -13.66 -2.26 -8.25
CA ARG A 62 -13.63 -0.83 -8.54
C ARG A 62 -12.67 -0.48 -9.69
N THR A 63 -11.92 -1.45 -10.22
CA THR A 63 -10.85 -1.23 -11.20
C THR A 63 -11.19 -1.92 -12.52
N ASN A 64 -11.36 -1.14 -13.60
CA ASN A 64 -11.56 -1.69 -14.95
C ASN A 64 -10.23 -2.08 -15.60
N ALA A 65 -9.20 -1.28 -15.42
CA ALA A 65 -7.86 -1.53 -15.94
C ALA A 65 -6.84 -0.64 -15.23
N LEU A 66 -5.56 -1.02 -15.35
CA LEU A 66 -4.42 -0.18 -14.99
C LEU A 66 -3.66 0.27 -16.24
N VAL A 67 -3.27 1.55 -16.26
CA VAL A 67 -2.28 2.09 -17.20
C VAL A 67 -1.18 2.74 -16.36
N LEU A 68 0.01 2.17 -16.42
CA LEU A 68 1.14 2.57 -15.58
C LEU A 68 2.28 3.11 -16.46
N TYR A 69 2.68 4.35 -16.20
CA TYR A 69 3.80 4.98 -16.89
C TYR A 69 5.05 5.01 -15.99
N ASP A 70 6.19 4.49 -16.49
CA ASP A 70 7.43 4.31 -15.72
C ASP A 70 7.16 3.71 -14.33
N PRO A 71 6.48 2.57 -14.24
CA PRO A 71 6.05 2.02 -12.96
C PRO A 71 7.22 1.64 -12.08
N THR A 72 7.06 1.84 -10.78
CA THR A 72 7.99 1.39 -9.75
C THR A 72 7.26 0.53 -8.74
N ALA A 73 7.84 -0.60 -8.32
CA ALA A 73 7.28 -1.46 -7.27
C ALA A 73 7.81 -1.08 -5.89
N ARG A 74 9.00 -0.51 -5.84
CA ARG A 74 9.68 -0.07 -4.62
C ARG A 74 10.49 1.20 -4.91
N GLY A 75 10.64 2.09 -3.93
CA GLY A 75 11.43 3.32 -4.08
C GLY A 75 12.90 3.15 -3.72
N LEU A 76 13.20 2.34 -2.70
CA LEU A 76 14.53 2.12 -2.19
C LEU A 76 15.14 0.82 -2.70
N TRP A 77 16.46 0.79 -2.79
CA TRP A 77 17.24 -0.36 -3.25
C TRP A 77 16.95 -1.63 -2.42
N ALA A 78 16.97 -2.76 -3.11
CA ALA A 78 16.99 -4.09 -2.49
C ALA A 78 17.79 -5.05 -3.37
N PRO A 79 18.32 -6.17 -2.84
CA PRO A 79 19.09 -7.14 -3.62
C PRO A 79 18.36 -7.67 -4.86
N ASP A 80 17.06 -7.82 -4.78
CA ASP A 80 16.15 -8.26 -5.84
C ASP A 80 15.47 -7.09 -6.59
N TYR A 81 15.85 -5.83 -6.27
CA TYR A 81 15.39 -4.61 -6.92
C TYR A 81 16.51 -3.56 -7.02
N PRO A 82 17.58 -3.86 -7.80
CA PRO A 82 18.82 -3.09 -7.79
C PRO A 82 18.74 -1.74 -8.51
N TRP A 83 17.68 -1.45 -9.24
CA TRP A 83 17.47 -0.21 -10.00
C TRP A 83 16.96 0.95 -9.18
N ALA A 84 16.51 0.69 -7.98
CA ALA A 84 15.97 1.71 -7.09
C ALA A 84 17.09 2.51 -6.42
N THR A 85 16.71 3.65 -5.86
CA THR A 85 17.61 4.59 -5.19
C THR A 85 18.23 3.95 -3.95
N THR A 86 19.54 4.04 -3.79
CA THR A 86 20.24 3.57 -2.59
C THR A 86 19.91 4.46 -1.39
N ASP A 87 20.07 3.92 -0.17
CA ASP A 87 19.85 4.70 1.06
C ASP A 87 20.75 5.94 1.13
N GLU A 88 22.00 5.85 0.64
CA GLU A 88 22.93 6.97 0.60
C GLU A 88 22.46 8.07 -0.35
N GLU A 89 22.04 7.72 -1.55
CA GLU A 89 21.49 8.66 -2.54
C GLU A 89 20.21 9.31 -2.02
N TRP A 90 19.33 8.54 -1.40
CA TRP A 90 18.09 9.04 -0.83
C TRP A 90 18.33 10.03 0.31
N LEU A 91 19.21 9.71 1.24
CA LEU A 91 19.56 10.61 2.34
C LEU A 91 20.22 11.90 1.83
N ARG A 92 21.03 11.81 0.76
CA ARG A 92 21.60 12.98 0.09
C ARG A 92 20.50 13.85 -0.51
N GLU A 93 19.58 13.25 -1.25
CA GLU A 93 18.46 13.95 -1.88
C GLU A 93 17.58 14.65 -0.84
N LEU A 94 17.26 14.00 0.29
CA LEU A 94 16.50 14.63 1.37
C LEU A 94 17.22 15.84 2.00
N ARG A 95 18.55 15.81 2.11
CA ARG A 95 19.33 16.96 2.56
C ARG A 95 19.26 18.10 1.55
N ASP A 96 19.50 17.80 0.27
CA ASP A 96 19.46 18.79 -0.80
C ASP A 96 18.09 19.47 -0.90
N ILE A 97 17.00 18.70 -0.80
CA ILE A 97 15.65 19.26 -0.75
C ILE A 97 15.48 20.17 0.47
N ARG A 98 15.92 19.75 1.65
CA ARG A 98 15.76 20.52 2.88
C ARG A 98 16.51 21.84 2.81
N GLU A 99 17.72 21.85 2.25
CA GLU A 99 18.64 22.99 2.27
C GLU A 99 18.50 23.90 1.05
N ARG A 100 18.13 23.32 -0.12
CA ARG A 100 18.17 24.01 -1.40
C ARG A 100 16.80 24.14 -2.09
N TRP A 101 15.71 23.67 -1.47
CA TRP A 101 14.38 23.81 -2.08
C TRP A 101 14.01 25.28 -2.23
N GLY A 102 13.75 25.72 -3.46
CA GLY A 102 13.54 27.13 -3.75
C GLY A 102 14.78 27.86 -4.27
N ASP A 103 15.98 27.27 -4.17
CA ASP A 103 17.16 27.73 -4.89
C ASP A 103 16.94 27.56 -6.41
N ARG A 104 17.17 28.63 -7.18
CA ARG A 104 16.98 28.61 -8.61
C ARG A 104 17.90 27.61 -9.30
N ASP A 105 19.17 27.58 -8.92
CA ASP A 105 20.18 26.74 -9.55
C ASP A 105 19.85 25.26 -9.32
N TYR A 106 19.51 24.91 -8.07
CA TYR A 106 19.05 23.55 -7.74
C TYR A 106 17.83 23.12 -8.54
N LEU A 107 16.81 23.96 -8.62
CA LEU A 107 15.59 23.66 -9.37
C LEU A 107 15.83 23.63 -10.89
N THR A 108 16.76 24.43 -11.39
CA THR A 108 17.19 24.40 -12.80
C THR A 108 17.88 23.07 -13.14
N GLU A 109 18.79 22.61 -12.29
CA GLU A 109 19.42 21.29 -12.43
C GLU A 109 18.39 20.16 -12.46
N ARG A 110 17.40 20.22 -11.57
CA ARG A 110 16.29 19.26 -11.55
C ARG A 110 15.43 19.32 -12.80
N ALA A 111 15.07 20.51 -13.29
CA ALA A 111 14.30 20.68 -14.51
C ALA A 111 15.00 20.03 -15.70
N ARG A 112 16.31 20.26 -15.85
CA ARG A 112 17.13 19.68 -16.91
C ARG A 112 17.24 18.16 -16.80
N TRP A 113 17.34 17.64 -15.58
CA TRP A 113 17.36 16.20 -15.35
C TRP A 113 15.99 15.55 -15.63
N MET A 114 14.91 16.19 -15.19
CA MET A 114 13.55 15.65 -15.38
C MET A 114 13.05 15.79 -16.81
N SER A 115 13.47 16.83 -17.52
CA SER A 115 13.02 17.11 -18.90
C SER A 115 14.18 17.48 -19.80
N PRO A 116 15.03 16.50 -20.17
CA PRO A 116 16.19 16.75 -21.04
C PRO A 116 15.84 17.37 -22.39
N SER A 117 14.63 17.12 -22.93
CA SER A 117 14.18 17.71 -24.20
C SER A 117 13.94 19.22 -24.10
N LEU A 118 13.72 19.74 -22.90
CA LEU A 118 13.48 21.16 -22.60
C LEU A 118 14.62 21.80 -21.79
N ALA A 119 15.79 21.13 -21.71
CA ALA A 119 16.92 21.54 -20.88
C ALA A 119 17.45 22.95 -21.21
N GLU A 120 17.31 23.39 -22.45
CA GLU A 120 17.76 24.69 -22.96
C GLU A 120 16.59 25.68 -23.23
N ASP A 121 15.38 25.31 -22.81
CA ASP A 121 14.21 26.19 -22.91
C ASP A 121 14.07 27.03 -21.62
N ASP A 122 14.51 28.28 -21.68
CA ASP A 122 14.47 29.20 -20.55
C ASP A 122 13.02 29.42 -20.03
N ALA A 123 12.02 29.43 -20.90
CA ALA A 123 10.62 29.62 -20.50
C ALA A 123 10.12 28.40 -19.69
N PHE A 124 10.52 27.18 -20.08
CA PHE A 124 10.23 25.98 -19.32
C PHE A 124 10.94 26.00 -17.97
N ILE A 125 12.23 26.34 -17.93
CA ILE A 125 13.02 26.45 -16.70
C ILE A 125 12.39 27.46 -15.73
N ASP A 126 12.03 28.64 -16.22
CA ASP A 126 11.37 29.69 -15.42
C ASP A 126 10.03 29.21 -14.87
N TRP A 127 9.22 28.56 -15.70
CA TRP A 127 7.95 27.98 -15.29
C TRP A 127 8.16 26.88 -14.24
N PHE A 128 9.12 25.96 -14.45
CA PHE A 128 9.41 24.86 -13.52
C PHE A 128 9.84 25.37 -12.14
N VAL A 129 10.77 26.35 -12.10
CA VAL A 129 11.23 26.98 -10.86
C VAL A 129 10.06 27.65 -10.14
N TRP A 130 9.24 28.38 -10.87
CA TRP A 130 8.06 29.05 -10.31
C TRP A 130 7.04 28.02 -9.77
N TYR A 131 6.77 26.97 -10.52
CA TYR A 131 5.85 25.90 -10.15
C TYR A 131 6.30 25.17 -8.89
N MET A 132 7.56 24.73 -8.83
CA MET A 132 8.11 23.98 -7.69
C MET A 132 8.09 24.79 -6.40
N ARG A 133 8.45 26.07 -6.46
CA ARG A 133 8.40 26.99 -5.32
C ARG A 133 7.00 27.22 -4.76
N ARG A 134 5.98 27.11 -5.59
CA ARG A 134 4.57 27.31 -5.20
C ARG A 134 3.85 26.03 -4.83
N SER A 135 4.36 24.89 -5.30
CA SER A 135 3.73 23.58 -5.08
C SER A 135 3.94 23.04 -3.66
N ALA A 136 5.07 23.38 -3.02
CA ALA A 136 5.39 22.89 -1.70
C ALA A 136 6.45 23.75 -0.99
N SER A 137 6.35 23.85 0.33
CA SER A 137 7.44 24.29 1.17
C SER A 137 8.57 23.23 1.23
N PRO A 138 9.79 23.56 1.68
CA PRO A 138 10.86 22.58 1.86
C PRO A 138 10.45 21.38 2.74
N ALA A 139 9.69 21.61 3.80
CA ALA A 139 9.23 20.56 4.70
C ALA A 139 8.19 19.64 4.03
N GLU A 140 7.26 20.20 3.26
CA GLU A 140 6.28 19.44 2.48
C GLU A 140 6.96 18.65 1.36
N ALA A 141 7.95 19.23 0.67
CA ALA A 141 8.73 18.55 -0.33
C ALA A 141 9.49 17.34 0.26
N VAL A 142 10.14 17.50 1.43
CA VAL A 142 10.76 16.37 2.14
C VAL A 142 9.74 15.29 2.48
N SER A 143 8.56 15.67 2.97
CA SER A 143 7.49 14.73 3.31
C SER A 143 6.99 13.98 2.08
N PHE A 144 6.79 14.68 0.96
CA PHE A 144 6.40 14.10 -0.32
C PHE A 144 7.44 13.09 -0.83
N TYR A 145 8.73 13.45 -0.78
CA TYR A 145 9.80 12.54 -1.21
C TYR A 145 9.91 11.32 -0.32
N ARG A 146 9.74 11.45 1.00
CA ARG A 146 9.65 10.28 1.90
C ARG A 146 8.52 9.36 1.49
N MET A 147 7.33 9.89 1.34
CA MET A 147 6.16 9.13 0.87
C MET A 147 6.42 8.42 -0.48
N ALA A 148 7.14 9.11 -1.40
CA ALA A 148 7.45 8.56 -2.70
C ALA A 148 8.48 7.41 -2.65
N MET A 149 9.33 7.35 -1.63
CA MET A 149 10.44 6.37 -1.56
C MET A 149 10.14 5.18 -0.64
N GLU A 150 9.34 5.36 0.42
CA GLU A 150 9.16 4.35 1.47
C GLU A 150 8.20 3.22 1.11
N GLY A 151 7.38 3.34 0.06
CA GLY A 151 6.41 2.31 -0.31
C GLY A 151 7.04 1.11 -1.03
N ASP A 152 6.63 -0.11 -0.65
CA ASP A 152 6.99 -1.36 -1.32
C ASP A 152 5.73 -2.21 -1.59
N VAL A 153 5.46 -2.50 -2.86
CA VAL A 153 4.29 -3.28 -3.31
C VAL A 153 4.67 -4.53 -4.08
N ARG A 154 5.93 -4.98 -3.99
CA ARG A 154 6.43 -6.14 -4.74
C ARG A 154 5.61 -7.39 -4.48
N GLU A 155 5.28 -7.66 -3.22
CA GLU A 155 4.47 -8.82 -2.79
C GLU A 155 2.99 -8.73 -3.22
N VAL A 156 2.55 -7.54 -3.65
CA VAL A 156 1.16 -7.30 -4.05
C VAL A 156 0.95 -7.44 -5.56
N LEU A 157 2.01 -7.36 -6.36
CA LEU A 157 1.93 -7.35 -7.83
C LEU A 157 1.15 -8.56 -8.38
N SER A 158 1.37 -9.74 -7.83
CA SER A 158 0.70 -10.98 -8.25
C SER A 158 -0.80 -11.02 -7.94
N ALA A 159 -1.28 -10.16 -7.01
CA ALA A 159 -2.69 -10.06 -6.65
C ALA A 159 -3.50 -9.16 -7.61
N VAL A 160 -2.85 -8.41 -8.50
CA VAL A 160 -3.53 -7.56 -9.49
C VAL A 160 -4.24 -8.44 -10.52
N ARG A 161 -5.56 -8.25 -10.68
CA ARG A 161 -6.42 -8.97 -11.62
C ARG A 161 -6.90 -8.10 -12.79
N ALA A 162 -6.85 -6.78 -12.62
CA ALA A 162 -7.26 -5.85 -13.66
C ALA A 162 -6.33 -5.95 -14.88
N PRO A 163 -6.84 -5.90 -16.11
CA PRO A 163 -6.02 -5.76 -17.31
C PRO A 163 -5.03 -4.61 -17.13
N THR A 164 -3.74 -4.85 -17.40
CA THR A 164 -2.69 -3.90 -17.09
C THR A 164 -1.82 -3.60 -18.32
N LEU A 165 -1.66 -2.31 -18.62
CA LEU A 165 -0.71 -1.78 -19.59
C LEU A 165 0.39 -1.03 -18.86
N LEU A 166 1.64 -1.38 -19.16
CA LEU A 166 2.83 -0.67 -18.69
C LEU A 166 3.48 0.04 -19.89
N LEU A 167 3.66 1.33 -19.74
CA LEU A 167 4.36 2.18 -20.70
C LEU A 167 5.63 2.67 -20.03
N HIS A 168 6.77 2.61 -20.72
CA HIS A 168 8.02 3.03 -20.09
C HIS A 168 8.98 3.70 -21.07
N ARG A 169 9.83 4.57 -20.53
CA ARG A 169 11.01 5.10 -21.23
C ARG A 169 12.08 4.01 -21.33
N PRO A 170 12.98 4.09 -22.34
CA PRO A 170 14.09 3.12 -22.45
C PRO A 170 14.92 2.96 -21.17
N ALA A 171 15.14 4.06 -20.42
CA ALA A 171 15.90 4.07 -19.17
C ALA A 171 15.19 3.34 -18.00
N LYS A 172 13.91 2.98 -18.15
CA LYS A 172 13.10 2.31 -17.13
C LYS A 172 12.67 0.88 -17.51
N ARG A 173 13.30 0.32 -18.52
CA ARG A 173 12.99 -1.02 -19.06
C ARG A 173 13.00 -2.11 -17.99
N GLU A 174 14.05 -2.14 -17.18
CA GLU A 174 14.27 -3.20 -16.19
C GLU A 174 13.25 -3.10 -15.03
N GLU A 175 13.03 -1.91 -14.51
CA GLU A 175 12.00 -1.68 -13.48
C GLU A 175 10.59 -2.01 -13.98
N ALA A 176 10.25 -1.55 -15.19
CA ALA A 176 8.96 -1.83 -15.80
C ALA A 176 8.79 -3.33 -16.12
N GLY A 177 9.86 -3.99 -16.59
CA GLY A 177 9.91 -5.43 -16.81
C GLY A 177 9.65 -6.21 -15.53
N TYR A 178 10.30 -5.82 -14.43
CA TYR A 178 10.07 -6.44 -13.12
C TYR A 178 8.59 -6.42 -12.70
N VAL A 179 7.92 -5.28 -12.91
CA VAL A 179 6.49 -5.15 -12.60
C VAL A 179 5.64 -5.98 -13.57
N ALA A 180 5.94 -5.94 -14.88
CA ALA A 180 5.20 -6.67 -15.90
C ALA A 180 5.26 -8.20 -15.69
N ASP A 181 6.42 -8.73 -15.33
CA ASP A 181 6.62 -10.17 -15.11
C ASP A 181 5.81 -10.72 -13.93
N ARG A 182 5.37 -9.83 -13.00
CA ARG A 182 4.64 -10.20 -11.78
C ARG A 182 3.15 -9.91 -11.81
N ILE A 183 2.67 -9.19 -12.82
CA ILE A 183 1.24 -8.95 -13.02
C ILE A 183 0.75 -9.85 -14.18
N ALA A 184 -0.15 -10.79 -13.88
CA ALA A 184 -0.63 -11.74 -14.87
C ALA A 184 -1.27 -11.04 -16.07
N GLY A 185 -0.81 -11.36 -17.30
CA GLY A 185 -1.35 -10.80 -18.53
C GLY A 185 -1.00 -9.32 -18.78
N ALA A 186 -0.07 -8.76 -18.03
CA ALA A 186 0.38 -7.38 -18.24
C ALA A 186 1.03 -7.21 -19.63
N ARG A 187 0.72 -6.08 -20.28
CA ARG A 187 1.32 -5.68 -21.55
C ARG A 187 2.37 -4.62 -21.31
N LEU A 188 3.58 -4.85 -21.78
CA LEU A 188 4.71 -3.93 -21.65
C LEU A 188 5.02 -3.29 -22.99
N ILE A 189 5.08 -1.96 -23.04
CA ILE A 189 5.39 -1.19 -24.25
C ILE A 189 6.44 -0.12 -23.94
N GLU A 190 7.55 -0.16 -24.65
CA GLU A 190 8.55 0.89 -24.61
C GLU A 190 8.18 2.06 -25.53
N ILE A 191 8.21 3.27 -24.99
CA ILE A 191 8.09 4.50 -25.78
C ILE A 191 9.46 4.92 -26.26
N GLY A 192 9.86 4.38 -27.40
CA GLY A 192 11.20 4.57 -27.96
C GLY A 192 11.57 6.04 -28.14
N GLY A 193 12.74 6.42 -27.63
CA GLY A 193 13.29 7.77 -27.71
C GLY A 193 12.74 8.77 -26.70
N LEU A 194 11.71 8.43 -25.90
CA LEU A 194 11.26 9.28 -24.80
C LEU A 194 12.30 9.28 -23.68
N ARG A 195 12.77 10.48 -23.27
CA ARG A 195 13.76 10.67 -22.20
C ARG A 195 13.22 11.43 -21.01
N ASP A 196 12.16 12.20 -21.24
CA ASP A 196 11.60 13.11 -20.25
C ASP A 196 10.75 12.38 -19.20
N TRP A 197 10.94 12.77 -17.95
CA TRP A 197 10.07 12.33 -16.84
C TRP A 197 8.62 12.74 -17.11
N PHE A 198 8.44 13.99 -17.53
CA PHE A 198 7.15 14.48 -17.99
C PHE A 198 6.98 14.15 -19.48
N SER A 199 6.16 13.16 -19.81
CA SER A 199 5.93 12.75 -21.21
C SER A 199 5.47 13.88 -22.12
N TRP A 200 4.75 14.85 -21.60
CA TRP A 200 4.26 16.02 -22.34
C TRP A 200 5.38 16.99 -22.80
N ALA A 201 6.57 16.90 -22.20
CA ALA A 201 7.75 17.66 -22.65
C ALA A 201 8.22 17.25 -24.05
N ASP A 202 7.88 16.05 -24.51
CA ASP A 202 8.05 15.59 -25.89
C ASP A 202 6.66 15.30 -26.51
N PRO A 203 6.05 16.26 -27.23
CA PRO A 203 4.70 16.09 -27.76
C PRO A 203 4.55 14.90 -28.73
N GLN A 204 5.60 14.57 -29.50
CA GLN A 204 5.54 13.46 -30.45
C GLN A 204 5.49 12.12 -29.71
N ARG A 205 6.31 11.92 -28.68
CA ARG A 205 6.36 10.71 -27.86
C ARG A 205 5.13 10.62 -26.97
N ASN A 206 4.69 11.75 -26.42
CA ASN A 206 3.43 11.82 -25.67
C ASN A 206 2.23 11.36 -26.50
N ALA A 207 2.16 11.77 -27.78
CA ALA A 207 1.10 11.32 -28.68
C ALA A 207 1.12 9.79 -28.91
N ILE A 208 2.29 9.15 -28.90
CA ILE A 208 2.41 7.68 -28.94
C ILE A 208 1.86 7.07 -27.66
N LEU A 209 2.29 7.58 -26.51
CA LEU A 209 1.83 7.15 -25.18
C LEU A 209 0.30 7.21 -25.06
N LEU A 210 -0.28 8.34 -25.47
CA LEU A 210 -1.74 8.54 -25.44
C LEU A 210 -2.47 7.56 -26.37
N ARG A 211 -1.97 7.34 -27.61
CA ARG A 211 -2.57 6.37 -28.53
C ARG A 211 -2.52 4.94 -28.01
N GLU A 212 -1.41 4.51 -27.41
CA GLU A 212 -1.32 3.16 -26.83
C GLU A 212 -2.26 3.03 -25.63
N THR A 213 -2.37 4.06 -24.79
CA THR A 213 -3.35 4.14 -23.72
C THR A 213 -4.78 4.02 -24.23
N GLU A 214 -5.15 4.83 -25.22
CA GLU A 214 -6.50 4.84 -25.80
C GLU A 214 -6.85 3.49 -26.46
N ARG A 215 -5.92 2.93 -27.24
CA ARG A 215 -6.10 1.61 -27.87
C ARG A 215 -6.33 0.51 -26.82
N PHE A 216 -5.55 0.54 -25.72
CA PHE A 216 -5.68 -0.42 -24.66
C PHE A 216 -7.02 -0.27 -23.94
N VAL A 217 -7.37 0.94 -23.51
CA VAL A 217 -8.62 1.21 -22.76
C VAL A 217 -9.86 0.89 -23.61
N SER A 218 -9.86 1.23 -24.91
CA SER A 218 -10.95 0.91 -25.82
C SER A 218 -11.11 -0.58 -26.10
N GLY A 219 -10.04 -1.37 -25.91
CA GLY A 219 -10.05 -2.82 -26.08
C GLY A 219 -10.42 -3.60 -24.81
N VAL A 220 -10.50 -2.94 -23.65
CA VAL A 220 -10.90 -3.57 -22.39
C VAL A 220 -12.42 -3.76 -22.38
N GLY A 221 -12.87 -5.01 -22.49
CA GLY A 221 -14.28 -5.39 -22.31
C GLY A 221 -14.73 -5.29 -20.84
N ALA A 222 -15.99 -5.66 -20.57
CA ALA A 222 -16.47 -5.82 -19.21
C ALA A 222 -15.61 -6.87 -18.47
N VAL A 223 -14.91 -6.45 -17.42
CA VAL A 223 -14.10 -7.36 -16.58
C VAL A 223 -15.08 -8.13 -15.68
N PRO A 224 -15.06 -9.48 -15.65
CA PRO A 224 -15.84 -10.26 -14.70
C PRO A 224 -15.53 -9.83 -13.25
N GLU A 225 -16.49 -10.03 -12.36
CA GLU A 225 -16.25 -9.77 -10.93
C GLU A 225 -15.13 -10.71 -10.44
N PRO A 226 -14.05 -10.18 -9.88
CA PRO A 226 -12.92 -11.01 -9.49
C PRO A 226 -13.26 -11.86 -8.28
N ASP A 227 -12.89 -13.13 -8.34
CA ASP A 227 -13.00 -14.11 -7.25
C ASP A 227 -11.91 -13.97 -6.19
N ARG A 228 -10.92 -13.11 -6.42
CA ARG A 228 -9.75 -12.88 -5.57
C ARG A 228 -9.53 -11.42 -5.25
N VAL A 229 -9.06 -11.17 -4.03
CA VAL A 229 -8.82 -9.83 -3.48
C VAL A 229 -7.61 -9.86 -2.54
N LEU A 230 -6.86 -8.75 -2.50
CA LEU A 230 -5.86 -8.55 -1.45
C LEU A 230 -6.58 -8.13 -0.17
N ALA A 231 -6.33 -8.84 0.93
CA ALA A 231 -6.89 -8.52 2.24
C ALA A 231 -5.85 -8.66 3.34
N THR A 232 -5.97 -7.86 4.39
CA THR A 232 -5.24 -8.06 5.63
C THR A 232 -6.10 -8.88 6.56
N ILE A 233 -5.57 -10.03 6.96
CA ILE A 233 -6.21 -11.01 7.83
C ILE A 233 -5.72 -10.78 9.25
N LEU A 234 -6.66 -10.71 10.19
CA LEU A 234 -6.41 -10.61 11.62
C LEU A 234 -6.98 -11.84 12.33
N PHE A 235 -6.15 -12.47 13.16
CA PHE A 235 -6.57 -13.47 14.12
C PHE A 235 -6.25 -13.02 15.54
N THR A 236 -7.18 -13.26 16.46
CA THR A 236 -6.95 -13.11 17.90
C THR A 236 -7.26 -14.40 18.65
N ASP A 237 -6.63 -14.58 19.81
CA ASP A 237 -6.84 -15.73 20.68
C ASP A 237 -6.55 -15.34 22.14
N ILE A 238 -7.35 -15.80 23.10
CA ILE A 238 -7.13 -15.51 24.53
C ILE A 238 -6.04 -16.42 25.07
N VAL A 239 -5.05 -15.84 25.72
CA VAL A 239 -3.95 -16.58 26.36
C VAL A 239 -4.47 -17.36 27.57
N GLY A 240 -4.27 -18.68 27.58
CA GLY A 240 -4.65 -19.55 28.68
C GLY A 240 -6.18 -19.66 28.92
N SER A 241 -6.98 -19.54 27.86
CA SER A 241 -8.46 -19.53 27.92
C SER A 241 -9.03 -20.76 28.61
N THR A 242 -8.51 -21.96 28.32
CA THR A 242 -8.97 -23.22 28.92
C THR A 242 -8.72 -23.29 30.43
N GLU A 243 -7.52 -22.91 30.87
CA GLU A 243 -7.14 -22.89 32.28
C GLU A 243 -7.99 -21.86 33.06
N ARG A 244 -8.23 -20.73 32.43
CA ARG A 244 -9.02 -19.65 33.02
C ARG A 244 -10.49 -20.02 33.12
N ALA A 245 -11.06 -20.65 32.09
CA ALA A 245 -12.42 -21.19 32.14
C ALA A 245 -12.60 -22.19 33.28
N ALA A 246 -11.62 -23.11 33.42
CA ALA A 246 -11.62 -24.08 34.51
C ALA A 246 -11.52 -23.42 35.90
N ALA A 247 -10.78 -22.31 36.04
CA ALA A 247 -10.60 -21.63 37.31
C ALA A 247 -11.83 -20.84 37.78
N ILE A 248 -12.61 -20.21 36.87
CA ILE A 248 -13.75 -19.35 37.23
C ILE A 248 -15.11 -20.02 37.04
N GLY A 249 -15.17 -21.17 36.36
CA GLY A 249 -16.34 -21.96 36.06
C GLY A 249 -17.19 -21.44 34.91
N ASP A 250 -17.98 -22.33 34.29
CA ASP A 250 -18.69 -22.12 33.04
C ASP A 250 -19.61 -20.85 33.01
N PRO A 251 -20.44 -20.54 34.05
CA PRO A 251 -21.30 -19.36 33.99
C PRO A 251 -20.51 -18.06 33.97
N ALA A 252 -19.44 -17.95 34.79
CA ALA A 252 -18.62 -16.75 34.87
C ALA A 252 -17.79 -16.58 33.59
N TRP A 253 -17.25 -17.70 33.05
CA TRP A 253 -16.55 -17.72 31.79
C TRP A 253 -17.40 -17.28 30.63
N ARG A 254 -18.65 -17.78 30.52
CA ARG A 254 -19.61 -17.35 29.49
C ARG A 254 -19.85 -15.86 29.51
N GLY A 255 -20.13 -15.28 30.67
CA GLY A 255 -20.34 -13.86 30.82
C GLY A 255 -19.07 -13.03 30.49
N LEU A 256 -17.89 -13.57 30.74
CA LEU A 256 -16.62 -12.93 30.37
C LEU A 256 -16.40 -12.96 28.85
N ILE A 257 -16.68 -14.09 28.20
CA ILE A 257 -16.59 -14.22 26.72
C ILE A 257 -17.61 -13.34 26.01
N GLU A 258 -18.82 -13.20 26.51
CA GLU A 258 -19.82 -12.26 25.94
C GLU A 258 -19.31 -10.80 25.97
N ARG A 259 -18.69 -10.37 27.07
CA ARG A 259 -18.08 -9.04 27.16
C ARG A 259 -16.86 -8.90 26.25
N HIS A 260 -16.04 -9.94 26.16
CA HIS A 260 -14.91 -9.99 25.24
C HIS A 260 -15.37 -9.84 23.78
N HIS A 261 -16.37 -10.62 23.36
CA HIS A 261 -16.94 -10.53 22.01
C HIS A 261 -17.51 -9.14 21.71
N ALA A 262 -18.21 -8.53 22.67
CA ALA A 262 -18.74 -7.18 22.50
C ALA A 262 -17.62 -6.14 22.35
N ALA A 263 -16.53 -6.25 23.13
CA ALA A 263 -15.38 -5.36 23.04
C ALA A 263 -14.68 -5.49 21.68
N VAL A 264 -14.39 -6.72 21.22
CA VAL A 264 -13.74 -6.97 19.92
C VAL A 264 -14.59 -6.43 18.77
N ARG A 265 -15.89 -6.73 18.74
CA ARG A 265 -16.80 -6.23 17.69
C ARG A 265 -16.92 -4.71 17.69
N GLY A 266 -16.88 -4.07 18.84
CA GLY A 266 -16.84 -2.61 18.95
C GLY A 266 -15.62 -2.02 18.26
N GLU A 267 -14.45 -2.59 18.48
CA GLU A 267 -13.23 -2.12 17.82
C GLU A 267 -13.19 -2.49 16.31
N LEU A 268 -13.63 -3.69 15.94
CA LEU A 268 -13.76 -4.04 14.52
C LEU A 268 -14.64 -3.03 13.78
N ALA A 269 -15.80 -2.67 14.32
CA ALA A 269 -16.69 -1.68 13.72
C ALA A 269 -16.03 -0.29 13.61
N ARG A 270 -15.32 0.13 14.66
CA ARG A 270 -14.61 1.42 14.70
C ARG A 270 -13.53 1.51 13.63
N PHE A 271 -12.80 0.42 13.38
CA PHE A 271 -11.71 0.37 12.42
C PHE A 271 -12.12 -0.23 11.06
N ARG A 272 -13.41 -0.37 10.78
CA ARG A 272 -13.95 -0.92 9.53
C ARG A 272 -13.45 -2.36 9.23
N GLY A 273 -13.17 -3.13 10.27
CA GLY A 273 -12.88 -4.55 10.16
C GLY A 273 -14.14 -5.35 9.93
N VAL A 274 -14.05 -6.38 9.10
CA VAL A 274 -15.15 -7.30 8.81
C VAL A 274 -14.91 -8.60 9.57
N GLU A 275 -15.78 -8.92 10.54
CA GLU A 275 -15.80 -10.22 11.20
C GLU A 275 -16.16 -11.30 10.18
N LEU A 276 -15.29 -12.29 10.01
CA LEU A 276 -15.50 -13.41 9.08
C LEU A 276 -15.93 -14.68 9.80
N ASP A 277 -15.37 -14.90 10.99
CA ASP A 277 -15.70 -16.04 11.83
C ASP A 277 -15.31 -15.77 13.30
N THR A 278 -15.98 -16.47 14.22
CA THR A 278 -15.65 -16.46 15.65
C THR A 278 -15.75 -17.89 16.17
N SER A 279 -14.66 -18.42 16.66
CA SER A 279 -14.59 -19.79 17.19
C SER A 279 -14.12 -19.74 18.65
N GLY A 280 -15.07 -20.00 19.56
CA GLY A 280 -14.78 -19.95 20.99
C GLY A 280 -14.41 -18.53 21.44
N ASP A 281 -13.14 -18.36 21.81
CA ASP A 281 -12.56 -17.10 22.28
C ASP A 281 -11.74 -16.35 21.20
N GLY A 282 -11.58 -16.97 20.03
CA GLY A 282 -10.81 -16.40 18.92
C GLY A 282 -11.67 -15.70 17.87
N PHE A 283 -11.12 -14.65 17.29
CA PHE A 283 -11.72 -13.93 16.16
C PHE A 283 -10.89 -14.09 14.90
N PHE A 284 -11.60 -14.21 13.80
CA PHE A 284 -11.08 -14.09 12.44
C PHE A 284 -11.75 -12.92 11.75
N ALA A 285 -10.96 -11.90 11.40
CA ALA A 285 -11.45 -10.70 10.76
C ALA A 285 -10.57 -10.31 9.56
N SER A 286 -11.11 -9.49 8.67
CA SER A 286 -10.39 -8.94 7.53
C SER A 286 -10.49 -7.43 7.46
N PHE A 287 -9.48 -6.82 6.82
CA PHE A 287 -9.38 -5.39 6.57
C PHE A 287 -8.91 -5.14 5.15
N ASP A 288 -9.28 -3.99 4.62
CA ASP A 288 -8.83 -3.46 3.34
C ASP A 288 -7.47 -2.73 3.40
N GLY A 289 -6.85 -2.70 4.60
CA GLY A 289 -5.55 -2.09 4.81
C GLY A 289 -4.86 -2.54 6.08
N PRO A 290 -3.52 -2.77 6.04
CA PRO A 290 -2.76 -3.30 7.16
C PRO A 290 -2.56 -2.30 8.30
N GLY A 291 -2.44 -1.01 8.04
CA GLY A 291 -2.30 0.02 9.09
C GLY A 291 -3.52 0.09 9.98
N ARG A 292 -4.70 -0.02 9.38
CA ARG A 292 -5.99 -0.06 10.08
C ARG A 292 -6.14 -1.34 10.90
N ALA A 293 -5.68 -2.45 10.37
CA ALA A 293 -5.68 -3.73 11.07
C ALA A 293 -4.77 -3.72 12.30
N ILE A 294 -3.57 -3.12 12.21
CA ILE A 294 -2.65 -2.95 13.35
C ILE A 294 -3.28 -2.06 14.41
N ALA A 295 -3.82 -0.89 14.03
CA ALA A 295 -4.47 0.02 14.97
C ALA A 295 -5.66 -0.64 15.67
N CYS A 296 -6.46 -1.43 14.95
CA CYS A 296 -7.53 -2.24 15.52
C CYS A 296 -7.00 -3.29 16.51
N ALA A 297 -5.92 -3.98 16.16
CA ALA A 297 -5.30 -4.99 17.02
C ALA A 297 -4.86 -4.39 18.37
N TRP A 298 -4.22 -3.22 18.35
CA TRP A 298 -3.85 -2.51 19.59
C TRP A 298 -5.06 -2.09 20.40
N ALA A 299 -6.11 -1.55 19.76
CA ALA A 299 -7.35 -1.16 20.43
C ALA A 299 -8.06 -2.37 21.04
N ILE A 300 -8.14 -3.50 20.35
CA ILE A 300 -8.69 -4.75 20.87
C ILE A 300 -7.88 -5.20 22.10
N ARG A 301 -6.56 -5.24 22.01
CA ARG A 301 -5.65 -5.63 23.11
C ARG A 301 -5.93 -4.79 24.36
N GLU A 302 -6.04 -3.47 24.21
CA GLU A 302 -6.29 -2.56 25.33
C GLU A 302 -7.70 -2.72 25.90
N SER A 303 -8.72 -2.82 25.04
CA SER A 303 -10.11 -3.02 25.47
C SER A 303 -10.28 -4.34 26.24
N VAL A 304 -9.65 -5.41 25.77
CA VAL A 304 -9.71 -6.75 26.38
C VAL A 304 -8.93 -6.80 27.70
N ARG A 305 -7.81 -6.05 27.79
CA ARG A 305 -7.03 -5.92 29.03
C ARG A 305 -7.87 -5.36 30.19
N THR A 306 -8.82 -4.46 29.91
CA THR A 306 -9.74 -3.93 30.95
C THR A 306 -10.66 -4.98 31.53
N LEU A 307 -10.89 -6.10 30.80
CA LEU A 307 -11.64 -7.26 31.28
C LEU A 307 -10.77 -8.24 32.09
N GLY A 308 -9.50 -7.90 32.28
CA GLY A 308 -8.50 -8.76 32.89
C GLY A 308 -8.09 -9.93 32.00
N LEU A 309 -8.31 -9.89 30.71
CA LEU A 309 -7.88 -10.88 29.72
C LEU A 309 -6.63 -10.40 29.01
N GLU A 310 -5.81 -11.36 28.57
CA GLU A 310 -4.68 -11.13 27.72
C GLU A 310 -4.88 -11.91 26.43
N ILE A 311 -4.59 -11.27 25.28
CA ILE A 311 -4.72 -11.89 23.97
C ILE A 311 -3.41 -11.86 23.23
N ARG A 312 -3.27 -12.72 22.24
CA ARG A 312 -2.28 -12.66 21.18
C ARG A 312 -2.96 -12.35 19.86
N VAL A 313 -2.29 -11.57 19.02
CA VAL A 313 -2.84 -11.15 17.74
C VAL A 313 -1.82 -11.44 16.63
N GLY A 314 -2.31 -11.98 15.51
CA GLY A 314 -1.49 -12.17 14.30
C GLY A 314 -2.13 -11.51 13.09
N LEU A 315 -1.29 -10.87 12.28
CA LEU A 315 -1.69 -10.17 11.07
C LEU A 315 -0.87 -10.65 9.87
N HIS A 316 -1.56 -10.90 8.76
CA HIS A 316 -0.95 -11.17 7.47
C HIS A 316 -1.73 -10.50 6.35
N THR A 317 -1.04 -9.92 5.37
CA THR A 317 -1.66 -9.40 4.15
C THR A 317 -1.30 -10.31 2.99
N GLY A 318 -2.30 -10.76 2.25
CA GLY A 318 -2.11 -11.64 1.11
C GLY A 318 -3.35 -11.74 0.24
N GLU A 319 -3.20 -12.43 -0.89
CA GLU A 319 -4.30 -12.73 -1.79
C GLU A 319 -5.25 -13.74 -1.15
N CYS A 320 -6.54 -13.41 -1.15
CA CYS A 320 -7.63 -14.23 -0.66
C CYS A 320 -8.64 -14.52 -1.78
N GLU A 321 -9.25 -15.71 -1.74
CA GLU A 321 -10.40 -16.06 -2.58
C GLU A 321 -11.69 -15.64 -1.89
N ARG A 322 -12.62 -15.05 -2.65
CA ARG A 322 -13.99 -14.79 -2.18
C ARG A 322 -14.87 -16.01 -2.48
N LEU A 323 -15.38 -16.63 -1.43
CA LEU A 323 -16.24 -17.81 -1.51
C LEU A 323 -17.49 -17.54 -0.65
N ASP A 324 -18.63 -17.27 -1.27
CA ASP A 324 -19.92 -17.08 -0.59
C ASP A 324 -19.85 -16.07 0.61
N GLY A 325 -19.20 -14.93 0.42
CA GLY A 325 -19.04 -13.90 1.46
C GLY A 325 -17.95 -14.19 2.49
N LYS A 326 -17.21 -15.29 2.35
CA LYS A 326 -16.03 -15.65 3.16
C LYS A 326 -14.75 -15.43 2.39
N LEU A 327 -13.66 -15.33 3.12
CA LEU A 327 -12.32 -15.31 2.55
C LEU A 327 -11.65 -16.67 2.76
N GLY A 328 -11.02 -17.18 1.71
CA GLY A 328 -10.24 -18.41 1.67
C GLY A 328 -8.84 -18.18 1.08
N GLY A 329 -8.13 -19.27 0.79
CA GLY A 329 -6.78 -19.22 0.21
C GLY A 329 -5.68 -19.28 1.27
N ILE A 330 -4.42 -19.31 0.80
CA ILE A 330 -3.24 -19.52 1.65
C ILE A 330 -3.00 -18.40 2.68
N ALA A 331 -3.45 -17.19 2.39
CA ALA A 331 -3.29 -16.04 3.30
C ALA A 331 -4.03 -16.26 4.63
N VAL A 332 -5.18 -16.95 4.62
CA VAL A 332 -5.96 -17.21 5.83
C VAL A 332 -5.21 -18.10 6.81
N PRO A 333 -4.78 -19.33 6.46
CA PRO A 333 -3.99 -20.14 7.37
C PRO A 333 -2.63 -19.50 7.71
N THR A 334 -2.02 -18.69 6.84
CA THR A 334 -0.80 -17.94 7.16
C THR A 334 -1.07 -16.97 8.32
N GLY A 335 -2.12 -16.16 8.27
CA GLY A 335 -2.50 -15.26 9.36
C GLY A 335 -2.75 -15.99 10.68
N ALA A 336 -3.44 -17.14 10.64
CA ALA A 336 -3.66 -17.98 11.83
C ALA A 336 -2.33 -18.51 12.43
N ARG A 337 -1.35 -18.85 11.59
CA ARG A 337 -0.02 -19.31 12.07
C ARG A 337 0.83 -18.16 12.61
N VAL A 338 0.71 -16.96 12.05
CA VAL A 338 1.33 -15.75 12.62
C VAL A 338 0.77 -15.50 14.02
N ALA A 339 -0.56 -15.56 14.21
CA ALA A 339 -1.19 -15.42 15.52
C ALA A 339 -0.73 -16.51 16.52
N ALA A 340 -0.60 -17.74 16.06
CA ALA A 340 -0.13 -18.84 16.91
C ALA A 340 1.36 -18.69 17.33
N ALA A 341 2.15 -17.92 16.59
CA ALA A 341 3.54 -17.61 16.93
C ALA A 341 3.69 -16.40 17.85
N ALA A 342 2.62 -15.59 18.00
CA ALA A 342 2.63 -14.40 18.85
C ALA A 342 2.67 -14.77 20.34
N GLY A 343 3.43 -13.98 21.11
CA GLY A 343 3.44 -14.04 22.58
C GLY A 343 2.21 -13.41 23.22
N PRO A 344 2.05 -13.54 24.53
CA PRO A 344 1.01 -12.86 25.29
C PRO A 344 1.11 -11.33 25.12
N GLY A 345 -0.02 -10.66 24.87
CA GLY A 345 -0.07 -9.21 24.66
C GLY A 345 0.59 -8.71 23.36
N GLU A 346 1.06 -9.59 22.50
CA GLU A 346 1.81 -9.24 21.30
C GLU A 346 0.91 -9.10 20.07
N VAL A 347 1.21 -8.11 19.23
CA VAL A 347 0.66 -7.95 17.87
C VAL A 347 1.78 -8.32 16.90
N LEU A 348 1.73 -9.54 16.37
CA LEU A 348 2.74 -10.10 15.47
C LEU A 348 2.28 -9.96 14.01
N VAL A 349 3.17 -9.55 13.12
CA VAL A 349 2.85 -9.30 11.72
C VAL A 349 3.85 -9.95 10.79
N SER A 350 3.42 -10.29 9.58
CA SER A 350 4.32 -10.72 8.51
C SER A 350 5.06 -9.54 7.86
N SER A 351 6.16 -9.82 7.16
CA SER A 351 6.92 -8.82 6.40
C SER A 351 6.04 -8.02 5.43
N THR A 352 5.09 -8.67 4.74
CA THR A 352 4.15 -7.99 3.82
C THR A 352 3.36 -6.89 4.53
N VAL A 353 2.87 -7.15 5.74
CA VAL A 353 2.17 -6.14 6.55
C VAL A 353 3.08 -4.95 6.85
N LYS A 354 4.29 -5.22 7.34
CA LYS A 354 5.29 -4.19 7.65
C LYS A 354 5.64 -3.34 6.43
N ASP A 355 5.87 -3.98 5.28
CA ASP A 355 6.29 -3.30 4.06
C ASP A 355 5.18 -2.36 3.50
N LEU A 356 3.93 -2.79 3.61
CA LEU A 356 2.77 -2.00 3.15
C LEU A 356 2.46 -0.79 4.06
N VAL A 357 2.90 -0.80 5.31
CA VAL A 357 2.73 0.33 6.23
C VAL A 357 4.00 1.18 6.36
N ALA A 358 4.98 0.99 5.51
CA ALA A 358 6.17 1.82 5.47
C ALA A 358 5.78 3.32 5.40
N GLY A 359 6.48 4.16 6.18
CA GLY A 359 6.17 5.58 6.29
C GLY A 359 4.99 5.95 7.24
N SER A 360 4.32 4.96 7.83
CA SER A 360 3.20 5.20 8.77
C SER A 360 3.64 5.70 10.16
N GLY A 361 4.93 5.60 10.47
CA GLY A 361 5.46 5.86 11.81
C GLY A 361 5.27 4.69 12.79
N ILE A 362 4.71 3.56 12.35
CA ILE A 362 4.63 2.34 13.17
C ILE A 362 6.04 1.76 13.31
N GLU A 363 6.45 1.53 14.54
CA GLU A 363 7.71 0.88 14.85
C GLU A 363 7.55 -0.65 14.94
N PHE A 364 8.59 -1.36 14.54
CA PHE A 364 8.59 -2.82 14.50
C PHE A 364 9.85 -3.38 15.15
N GLU A 365 9.67 -4.40 15.97
CA GLU A 365 10.76 -5.20 16.51
C GLU A 365 10.86 -6.52 15.74
N ASP A 366 12.07 -6.84 15.27
CA ASP A 366 12.33 -8.08 14.52
C ASP A 366 12.17 -9.29 15.44
N ARG A 367 11.33 -10.24 15.03
CA ARG A 367 11.11 -11.52 15.71
C ARG A 367 11.80 -12.70 15.00
N GLY A 368 12.57 -12.41 13.96
CA GLY A 368 13.34 -13.41 13.23
C GLY A 368 12.53 -14.21 12.21
N VAL A 369 13.17 -15.24 11.70
CA VAL A 369 12.64 -16.11 10.64
C VAL A 369 11.96 -17.34 11.26
N HIS A 370 10.71 -17.58 10.86
CA HIS A 370 9.89 -18.67 11.37
C HIS A 370 9.48 -19.65 10.28
N GLY A 371 9.46 -20.94 10.59
CA GLY A 371 8.75 -21.96 9.83
C GLY A 371 7.32 -22.04 10.34
N LEU A 372 6.34 -21.69 9.52
CA LEU A 372 4.93 -21.75 9.87
C LEU A 372 4.37 -23.13 9.55
N LYS A 373 3.80 -23.84 10.54
CA LYS A 373 3.32 -25.23 10.37
C LYS A 373 2.31 -25.35 9.24
N GLY A 374 2.65 -26.12 8.20
CA GLY A 374 1.79 -26.37 7.05
C GLY A 374 1.81 -25.27 5.98
N ILE A 375 2.61 -24.23 6.16
CA ILE A 375 2.81 -23.16 5.17
C ILE A 375 4.20 -23.32 4.56
N PRO A 376 4.35 -23.29 3.23
CA PRO A 376 5.64 -23.41 2.57
C PRO A 376 6.57 -22.23 2.89
N GLY A 377 7.89 -22.53 2.90
CA GLY A 377 8.93 -21.51 3.06
C GLY A 377 9.17 -21.05 4.49
N THR A 378 9.96 -19.99 4.59
CA THR A 378 10.27 -19.30 5.85
C THR A 378 9.72 -17.89 5.83
N TRP A 379 9.32 -17.41 6.99
CA TRP A 379 8.57 -16.14 7.13
C TRP A 379 9.27 -15.25 8.14
N GLN A 380 9.67 -14.08 7.70
CA GLN A 380 10.17 -13.04 8.61
C GLN A 380 8.97 -12.40 9.32
N LEU A 381 9.00 -12.41 10.65
CA LEU A 381 7.93 -11.87 11.49
C LEU A 381 8.44 -10.67 12.31
N TYR A 382 7.51 -9.77 12.63
CA TYR A 382 7.78 -8.55 13.36
C TYR A 382 6.70 -8.31 14.41
N ALA A 383 7.08 -7.83 15.60
CA ALA A 383 6.12 -7.30 16.55
C ALA A 383 5.85 -5.82 16.25
N ALA A 384 4.59 -5.44 16.08
CA ALA A 384 4.20 -4.05 15.92
C ALA A 384 4.15 -3.39 17.32
N ILE A 385 4.95 -2.34 17.51
CA ILE A 385 5.10 -1.62 18.78
C ILE A 385 4.10 -0.46 18.83
N ASP A 386 3.32 -0.44 19.89
CA ASP A 386 2.40 0.65 20.22
C ASP A 386 3.20 1.74 20.94
N ALA A 387 3.21 2.99 20.42
CA ALA A 387 4.04 4.11 20.90
C ALA A 387 3.51 4.74 22.20
#